data_42fa30ee0a0aaaeb6cfc5a7d2cc4c1cb
#
_entry.id   42fa30ee0a0aaaeb6cfc5a7d2cc4c1cb
#
_cell.length_a   1.000
_cell.length_b   1.000
_cell.length_c   1.000
_cell.angle_alpha   90.00
_cell.angle_beta   90.00
_cell.angle_gamma   90.00
#
_symmetry.space_group_name_H-M   'P 1'
#
loop_
_entity.id
_entity.type
_entity.pdbx_description
1 polymer ?
#
loop_
_entity_poly.entity_id
_entity_poly.type
_entity_poly.pdbx_seq_one_letter_code
_entity_poly.pdbx_strand_id
1 'polypeptide(L)'
;GAIIYLTYYMQNHFGYSPLKSGVVFLPMVLALIATAIPAGRIIVPRLGARGTLPLGLAVLAGSFLIFSRMTTESTYEHVALPGLIVFGMGLGLTMPVTFNSGTRGVDAKRTGLASAILSAAQQIGGSFGVALMTSYATQHAEDYVTDHAAQVKAAAMEAMMRAQALPQSPAGKQIVETLKAQLIDRAQIEAYSGGFTMMAWILAGAVAVLVVCGIG
;
A
#
# COMPACT_ATOMS: atom_id res chain seq x y z
N GLY A 1 3.85 -4.97 -2.68
CA GLY A 1 2.88 -5.06 -1.57
C GLY A 1 1.73 -4.07 -1.71
N ALA A 2 1.99 -2.76 -1.62
CA ALA A 2 0.96 -1.72 -1.57
C ALA A 2 -0.12 -1.82 -2.66
N ILE A 3 0.26 -2.07 -3.92
CA ILE A 3 -0.70 -2.17 -5.04
C ILE A 3 -1.66 -3.34 -4.85
N ILE A 4 -1.18 -4.47 -4.33
CA ILE A 4 -2.02 -5.66 -4.08
C ILE A 4 -3.09 -5.33 -3.04
N TYR A 5 -2.70 -4.69 -1.94
CA TYR A 5 -3.63 -4.31 -0.87
C TYR A 5 -4.62 -3.22 -1.31
N LEU A 6 -4.15 -2.23 -2.07
CA LEU A 6 -5.04 -1.23 -2.66
C LEU A 6 -6.04 -1.85 -3.63
N THR A 7 -5.61 -2.82 -4.44
CA THR A 7 -6.51 -3.56 -5.33
C THR A 7 -7.55 -4.34 -4.53
N TYR A 8 -7.12 -5.02 -3.48
CA TYR A 8 -8.03 -5.75 -2.58
C TYR A 8 -9.04 -4.80 -1.92
N TYR A 9 -8.58 -3.68 -1.40
CA TYR A 9 -9.45 -2.65 -0.81
C TYR A 9 -10.48 -2.13 -1.83
N MET A 10 -10.06 -1.83 -3.07
CA MET A 10 -10.96 -1.36 -4.12
C MET A 10 -12.02 -2.40 -4.51
N GLN A 11 -11.65 -3.68 -4.57
CA GLN A 11 -12.56 -4.74 -4.98
C GLN A 11 -13.50 -5.17 -3.86
N ASN A 12 -12.99 -5.35 -2.65
CA ASN A 12 -13.80 -5.89 -1.55
C ASN A 12 -14.59 -4.80 -0.81
N HIS A 13 -13.99 -3.62 -0.60
CA HIS A 13 -14.67 -2.55 0.14
C HIS A 13 -15.57 -1.71 -0.77
N PHE A 14 -15.08 -1.25 -1.92
CA PHE A 14 -15.91 -0.50 -2.87
C PHE A 14 -16.70 -1.37 -3.86
N GLY A 15 -16.52 -2.67 -3.85
CA GLY A 15 -17.20 -3.58 -4.79
C GLY A 15 -16.85 -3.32 -6.26
N TYR A 16 -15.66 -2.77 -6.54
CA TYR A 16 -15.26 -2.47 -7.91
C TYR A 16 -14.92 -3.74 -8.68
N SER A 17 -15.37 -3.81 -9.93
CA SER A 17 -14.94 -4.88 -10.83
C SER A 17 -13.42 -4.78 -11.09
N PRO A 18 -12.75 -5.89 -11.47
CA PRO A 18 -11.32 -5.86 -11.80
C PRO A 18 -10.95 -4.81 -12.85
N LEU A 19 -11.81 -4.61 -13.84
CA LEU A 19 -11.61 -3.58 -14.87
C LEU A 19 -11.69 -2.17 -14.29
N LYS A 20 -12.69 -1.90 -13.44
CA LYS A 20 -12.84 -0.60 -12.78
C LYS A 20 -11.68 -0.33 -11.84
N SER A 21 -11.21 -1.34 -11.10
CA SER A 21 -10.01 -1.23 -10.26
C SER A 21 -8.78 -0.83 -11.08
N GLY A 22 -8.59 -1.40 -12.28
CA GLY A 22 -7.51 -1.00 -13.18
C GLY A 22 -7.58 0.47 -13.60
N VAL A 23 -8.77 0.96 -13.95
CA VAL A 23 -8.98 2.37 -14.36
C VAL A 23 -8.69 3.31 -13.18
N VAL A 24 -9.04 2.94 -11.98
CA VAL A 24 -8.83 3.72 -10.75
C VAL A 24 -7.33 3.91 -10.43
N PHE A 25 -6.45 3.05 -10.95
CA PHE A 25 -4.99 3.22 -10.84
C PHE A 25 -4.38 4.15 -11.92
N LEU A 26 -5.14 4.58 -12.93
CA LEU A 26 -4.62 5.48 -13.98
C LEU A 26 -4.02 6.79 -13.42
N PRO A 27 -4.60 7.48 -12.43
CA PRO A 27 -4.01 8.68 -11.85
C PRO A 27 -2.59 8.45 -11.31
N MET A 28 -2.33 7.28 -10.70
CA MET A 28 -1.00 6.88 -10.25
C MET A 28 -0.01 6.78 -11.42
N VAL A 29 -0.41 6.12 -12.51
CA VAL A 29 0.44 5.95 -13.70
C VAL A 29 0.72 7.32 -14.36
N LEU A 30 -0.30 8.16 -14.47
CA LEU A 30 -0.13 9.52 -15.00
C LEU A 30 0.81 10.36 -14.13
N ALA A 31 0.68 10.31 -12.82
CA ALA A 31 1.56 10.98 -11.88
C ALA A 31 3.01 10.47 -11.97
N LEU A 32 3.19 9.14 -12.13
CA LEU A 32 4.50 8.52 -12.35
C LEU A 32 5.16 9.09 -13.63
N ILE A 33 4.45 9.08 -14.74
CA ILE A 33 4.99 9.57 -16.03
C ILE A 33 5.27 11.09 -15.94
N ALA A 34 4.33 11.85 -15.38
CA ALA A 34 4.46 13.31 -15.22
C ALA A 34 5.65 13.70 -14.33
N THR A 35 6.06 12.82 -13.42
CA THR A 35 7.19 13.07 -12.52
C THR A 35 8.51 12.48 -13.04
N ALA A 36 8.47 11.32 -13.68
CA ALA A 36 9.67 10.63 -14.19
C ALA A 36 10.42 11.49 -15.26
N ILE A 37 9.67 12.18 -16.13
CA ILE A 37 10.26 13.02 -17.18
C ILE A 37 11.01 14.22 -16.59
N PRO A 38 10.40 15.07 -15.73
CA PRO A 38 11.12 16.16 -15.09
C PRO A 38 12.21 15.67 -14.11
N ALA A 39 12.01 14.52 -13.44
CA ALA A 39 13.04 13.94 -12.59
C ALA A 39 14.34 13.71 -13.36
N GLY A 40 14.28 13.07 -14.51
CA GLY A 40 15.46 12.82 -15.34
C GLY A 40 16.08 14.08 -15.94
N ARG A 41 15.26 15.08 -16.33
CA ARG A 41 15.73 16.27 -17.07
C ARG A 41 16.13 17.44 -16.18
N ILE A 42 15.53 17.57 -15.00
CA ILE A 42 15.66 18.77 -14.17
C ILE A 42 16.19 18.42 -12.78
N ILE A 43 15.58 17.42 -12.10
CA ILE A 43 15.85 17.14 -10.70
C ILE A 43 17.21 16.44 -10.56
N VAL A 44 17.44 15.37 -11.31
CA VAL A 44 18.71 14.62 -11.27
C VAL A 44 19.90 15.44 -11.67
N PRO A 45 19.89 16.29 -12.72
CA PRO A 45 21.00 17.16 -13.04
C PRO A 45 21.32 18.20 -11.95
N ARG A 46 20.33 18.63 -11.16
CA ARG A 46 20.50 19.63 -10.10
C ARG A 46 20.88 19.03 -8.74
N LEU A 47 20.22 17.97 -8.34
CA LEU A 47 20.37 17.36 -7.01
C LEU A 47 21.27 16.12 -7.02
N GLY A 48 21.60 15.59 -8.20
CA GLY A 48 22.25 14.30 -8.33
C GLY A 48 21.34 13.13 -7.91
N ALA A 49 21.84 11.92 -8.07
CA ALA A 49 21.16 10.72 -7.56
C ALA A 49 21.04 10.75 -6.03
N ARG A 50 22.05 11.29 -5.35
CA ARG A 50 22.14 11.42 -3.87
C ARG A 50 21.00 12.23 -3.27
N GLY A 51 20.56 13.30 -3.93
CA GLY A 51 19.44 14.11 -3.47
C GLY A 51 18.09 13.59 -3.94
N THR A 52 18.03 13.03 -5.17
CA THR A 52 16.77 12.61 -5.77
C THR A 52 16.22 11.33 -5.14
N LEU A 53 17.06 10.35 -4.79
CA LEU A 53 16.62 9.09 -4.18
C LEU A 53 15.97 9.30 -2.80
N PRO A 54 16.61 10.02 -1.84
CA PRO A 54 15.95 10.30 -0.55
C PRO A 54 14.66 11.09 -0.71
N LEU A 55 14.62 12.07 -1.63
CA LEU A 55 13.41 12.83 -1.93
C LEU A 55 12.27 11.91 -2.43
N GLY A 56 12.56 11.03 -3.38
CA GLY A 56 11.58 10.09 -3.90
C GLY A 56 11.07 9.10 -2.85
N LEU A 57 11.95 8.60 -1.99
CA LEU A 57 11.58 7.74 -0.86
C LEU A 57 10.75 8.49 0.19
N ALA A 58 11.05 9.77 0.45
CA ALA A 58 10.26 10.60 1.36
C ALA A 58 8.84 10.83 0.80
N VAL A 59 8.71 11.05 -0.51
CA VAL A 59 7.40 11.16 -1.19
C VAL A 59 6.64 9.84 -1.10
N LEU A 60 7.30 8.69 -1.28
CA LEU A 60 6.69 7.37 -1.09
C LEU A 60 6.24 7.16 0.36
N ALA A 61 7.06 7.53 1.34
CA ALA A 61 6.68 7.46 2.75
C ALA A 61 5.43 8.33 3.03
N GLY A 62 5.39 9.53 2.46
CA GLY A 62 4.21 10.41 2.53
C GLY A 62 2.95 9.78 1.95
N SER A 63 3.05 9.05 0.83
CA SER A 63 1.91 8.34 0.26
C SER A 63 1.39 7.24 1.19
N PHE A 64 2.27 6.50 1.85
CA PHE A 64 1.88 5.50 2.84
C PHE A 64 1.23 6.11 4.08
N LEU A 65 1.64 7.30 4.51
CA LEU A 65 0.94 8.04 5.57
C LEU A 65 -0.45 8.52 5.14
N ILE A 66 -0.68 8.78 3.86
CA ILE A 66 -2.02 9.05 3.34
C ILE A 66 -2.85 7.75 3.36
N PHE A 67 -2.29 6.63 2.86
CA PHE A 67 -2.98 5.34 2.88
C PHE A 67 -3.26 4.82 4.30
N SER A 68 -2.43 5.15 5.29
CA SER A 68 -2.69 4.78 6.68
C SER A 68 -3.92 5.46 7.28
N ARG A 69 -4.47 6.48 6.63
CA ARG A 69 -5.74 7.13 7.03
C ARG A 69 -6.97 6.49 6.41
N MET A 70 -6.83 5.38 5.69
CA MET A 70 -7.96 4.63 5.16
C MET A 70 -8.79 4.04 6.29
N THR A 71 -10.10 4.27 6.23
CA THR A 71 -11.12 3.76 7.15
C THR A 71 -12.27 3.14 6.37
N THR A 72 -13.18 2.46 7.03
CA THR A 72 -14.40 1.92 6.43
C THR A 72 -15.34 3.00 5.85
N GLU A 73 -15.19 4.26 6.27
CA GLU A 73 -15.98 5.39 5.79
C GLU A 73 -15.27 6.22 4.71
N SER A 74 -14.00 5.88 4.42
CA SER A 74 -13.18 6.64 3.47
C SER A 74 -13.71 6.48 2.04
N THR A 75 -13.87 7.61 1.35
CA THR A 75 -14.20 7.64 -0.06
C THR A 75 -12.93 7.60 -0.90
N TYR A 76 -13.01 7.00 -2.10
CA TYR A 76 -11.89 6.96 -3.04
C TYR A 76 -11.24 8.33 -3.26
N GLU A 77 -12.05 9.37 -3.45
CA GLU A 77 -11.60 10.71 -3.79
C GLU A 77 -10.79 11.39 -2.68
N HIS A 78 -11.09 11.08 -1.41
CA HIS A 78 -10.49 11.79 -0.27
C HIS A 78 -9.18 11.19 0.23
N VAL A 79 -9.01 9.87 0.11
CA VAL A 79 -7.80 9.19 0.64
C VAL A 79 -7.08 8.41 -0.44
N ALA A 80 -7.79 7.55 -1.20
CA ALA A 80 -7.14 6.67 -2.15
C ALA A 80 -6.55 7.45 -3.35
N LEU A 81 -7.30 8.37 -3.92
CA LEU A 81 -6.86 9.16 -5.08
C LEU A 81 -5.61 10.02 -4.77
N PRO A 82 -5.59 10.87 -3.72
CA PRO A 82 -4.39 11.64 -3.39
C PRO A 82 -3.21 10.73 -3.02
N GLY A 83 -3.45 9.64 -2.31
CA GLY A 83 -2.42 8.64 -2.00
C GLY A 83 -1.81 8.03 -3.26
N LEU A 84 -2.63 7.64 -4.24
CA LEU A 84 -2.18 7.09 -5.52
C LEU A 84 -1.36 8.09 -6.34
N ILE A 85 -1.78 9.36 -6.38
CA ILE A 85 -1.04 10.40 -7.07
C ILE A 85 0.34 10.58 -6.43
N VAL A 86 0.41 10.75 -5.11
CA VAL A 86 1.68 10.92 -4.38
C VAL A 86 2.56 9.67 -4.52
N PHE A 87 1.97 8.48 -4.49
CA PHE A 87 2.69 7.22 -4.71
C PHE A 87 3.31 7.15 -6.11
N GLY A 88 2.53 7.51 -7.13
CA GLY A 88 3.03 7.62 -8.51
C GLY A 88 4.17 8.62 -8.66
N MET A 89 4.07 9.79 -8.01
CA MET A 89 5.14 10.78 -8.00
C MET A 89 6.43 10.24 -7.35
N GLY A 90 6.32 9.54 -6.24
CA GLY A 90 7.45 8.90 -5.58
C GLY A 90 8.13 7.82 -6.43
N LEU A 91 7.35 6.99 -7.10
CA LEU A 91 7.86 6.01 -8.06
C LEU A 91 8.55 6.68 -9.26
N GLY A 92 7.98 7.76 -9.79
CA GLY A 92 8.55 8.54 -10.88
C GLY A 92 9.89 9.20 -10.53
N LEU A 93 10.08 9.56 -9.26
CA LEU A 93 11.37 10.07 -8.77
C LEU A 93 12.40 8.94 -8.56
N THR A 94 11.99 7.80 -8.02
CA THR A 94 12.93 6.75 -7.59
C THR A 94 13.34 5.81 -8.71
N MET A 95 12.39 5.30 -9.52
CA MET A 95 12.67 4.24 -10.48
C MET A 95 13.72 4.61 -11.53
N PRO A 96 13.60 5.73 -12.28
CA PRO A 96 14.58 6.08 -13.30
C PRO A 96 15.96 6.32 -12.71
N VAL A 97 16.02 6.93 -11.52
CA VAL A 97 17.29 7.24 -10.85
C VAL A 97 17.99 5.97 -10.39
N THR A 98 17.25 5.02 -9.84
CA THR A 98 17.78 3.73 -9.40
C THR A 98 18.40 2.96 -10.57
N PHE A 99 17.67 2.85 -11.70
CA PHE A 99 18.18 2.16 -12.88
C PHE A 99 19.39 2.86 -13.49
N ASN A 100 19.32 4.17 -13.66
CA ASN A 100 20.43 4.95 -14.23
C ASN A 100 21.68 4.92 -13.34
N SER A 101 21.52 5.00 -12.01
CA SER A 101 22.65 4.94 -11.08
C SER A 101 23.25 3.55 -11.01
N GLY A 102 22.43 2.51 -11.03
CA GLY A 102 22.89 1.12 -10.95
C GLY A 102 23.60 0.61 -12.22
N THR A 103 23.37 1.28 -13.37
CA THR A 103 24.04 0.95 -14.64
C THR A 103 25.16 1.93 -15.00
N ARG A 104 25.30 3.03 -14.27
CA ARG A 104 26.29 4.08 -14.55
C ARG A 104 27.70 3.58 -14.30
N GLY A 105 28.58 3.76 -15.28
CA GLY A 105 29.99 3.33 -15.20
C GLY A 105 30.21 1.83 -15.45
N VAL A 106 29.15 1.09 -15.81
CA VAL A 106 29.26 -0.30 -16.22
C VAL A 106 29.61 -0.38 -17.72
N ASP A 107 30.59 -1.22 -18.06
CA ASP A 107 30.95 -1.50 -19.46
C ASP A 107 29.71 -1.92 -20.27
N ALA A 108 29.60 -1.44 -21.51
CA ALA A 108 28.48 -1.72 -22.40
C ALA A 108 28.19 -3.24 -22.54
N LYS A 109 29.23 -4.07 -22.51
CA LYS A 109 29.11 -5.55 -22.56
C LYS A 109 28.47 -6.14 -21.30
N ARG A 110 28.51 -5.44 -20.16
CA ARG A 110 28.00 -5.89 -18.85
C ARG A 110 26.72 -5.17 -18.41
N THR A 111 26.25 -4.18 -19.17
CA THR A 111 25.06 -3.41 -18.84
C THR A 111 23.82 -4.31 -18.69
N GLY A 112 23.69 -5.34 -19.53
CA GLY A 112 22.61 -6.33 -19.40
C GLY A 112 22.65 -7.08 -18.07
N LEU A 113 23.85 -7.47 -17.59
CA LEU A 113 24.01 -8.13 -16.30
C LEU A 113 23.64 -7.19 -15.13
N ALA A 114 24.07 -5.94 -15.18
CA ALA A 114 23.73 -4.95 -14.18
C ALA A 114 22.21 -4.71 -14.10
N SER A 115 21.54 -4.59 -15.25
CA SER A 115 20.07 -4.45 -15.30
C SER A 115 19.36 -5.69 -14.77
N ALA A 116 19.87 -6.90 -15.05
CA ALA A 116 19.31 -8.14 -14.52
C ALA A 116 19.42 -8.22 -12.99
N ILE A 117 20.57 -7.82 -12.43
CA ILE A 117 20.78 -7.76 -10.96
C ILE A 117 19.79 -6.76 -10.31
N LEU A 118 19.64 -5.58 -10.91
CA LEU A 118 18.69 -4.58 -10.41
C LEU A 118 17.24 -5.10 -10.45
N SER A 119 16.86 -5.77 -11.52
CA SER A 119 15.51 -6.36 -11.64
C SER A 119 15.30 -7.48 -10.61
N ALA A 120 16.31 -8.34 -10.40
CA ALA A 120 16.27 -9.37 -9.37
C ALA A 120 16.15 -8.76 -7.96
N ALA A 121 16.93 -7.72 -7.66
CA ALA A 121 16.85 -7.01 -6.39
C ALA A 121 15.47 -6.37 -6.15
N GLN A 122 14.85 -5.80 -7.20
CA GLN A 122 13.49 -5.28 -7.12
C GLN A 122 12.46 -6.37 -6.84
N GLN A 123 12.59 -7.55 -7.46
CA GLN A 123 11.67 -8.67 -7.21
C GLN A 123 11.81 -9.20 -5.79
N ILE A 124 13.04 -9.37 -5.31
CA ILE A 124 13.32 -9.79 -3.93
C ILE A 124 12.74 -8.77 -2.94
N GLY A 125 13.03 -7.47 -3.14
CA GLY A 125 12.49 -6.40 -2.30
C GLY A 125 10.96 -6.32 -2.36
N GLY A 126 10.37 -6.53 -3.54
CA GLY A 126 8.93 -6.60 -3.74
C GLY A 126 8.29 -7.75 -2.98
N SER A 127 8.84 -8.95 -3.08
CA SER A 127 8.36 -10.15 -2.37
C SER A 127 8.50 -9.99 -0.86
N PHE A 128 9.64 -9.45 -0.39
CA PHE A 128 9.84 -9.16 1.03
C PHE A 128 8.83 -8.13 1.56
N GLY A 129 8.58 -7.07 0.80
CA GLY A 129 7.57 -6.07 1.15
C GLY A 129 6.15 -6.63 1.21
N VAL A 130 5.79 -7.57 0.30
CA VAL A 130 4.51 -8.29 0.37
C VAL A 130 4.46 -9.15 1.62
N ALA A 131 5.49 -9.94 1.90
CA ALA A 131 5.55 -10.83 3.05
C ALA A 131 5.41 -10.07 4.37
N LEU A 132 6.15 -8.97 4.54
CA LEU A 132 6.05 -8.12 5.73
C LEU A 132 4.64 -7.56 5.92
N MET A 133 4.06 -6.98 4.85
CA MET A 133 2.70 -6.46 4.94
C MET A 133 1.67 -7.55 5.25
N THR A 134 1.76 -8.70 4.60
CA THR A 134 0.84 -9.81 4.84
C THR A 134 0.95 -10.31 6.28
N SER A 135 2.17 -10.54 6.77
CA SER A 135 2.39 -10.99 8.15
C SER A 135 1.82 -10.00 9.16
N TYR A 136 2.10 -8.71 8.97
CA TYR A 136 1.56 -7.66 9.82
C TYR A 136 0.02 -7.62 9.78
N ALA A 137 -0.55 -7.63 8.57
CA ALA A 137 -2.00 -7.55 8.40
C ALA A 137 -2.72 -8.78 8.97
N THR A 138 -2.17 -9.99 8.81
CA THR A 138 -2.78 -11.21 9.35
C THR A 138 -2.81 -11.18 10.87
N GLN A 139 -1.67 -10.87 11.52
CA GLN A 139 -1.59 -10.81 12.98
C GLN A 139 -2.55 -9.78 13.57
N HIS A 140 -2.55 -8.56 13.04
CA HIS A 140 -3.41 -7.49 13.57
C HIS A 140 -4.89 -7.72 13.25
N ALA A 141 -5.24 -8.38 12.14
CA ALA A 141 -6.61 -8.74 11.85
C ALA A 141 -7.11 -9.85 12.81
N GLU A 142 -6.28 -10.83 13.16
CA GLU A 142 -6.61 -11.86 14.13
C GLU A 142 -6.80 -11.27 15.52
N ASP A 143 -5.90 -10.39 15.97
CA ASP A 143 -6.00 -9.68 17.24
C ASP A 143 -7.28 -8.85 17.31
N TYR A 144 -7.57 -8.07 16.25
CA TYR A 144 -8.78 -7.26 16.16
C TYR A 144 -10.06 -8.10 16.24
N VAL A 145 -10.13 -9.21 15.51
CA VAL A 145 -11.27 -10.12 15.54
C VAL A 145 -11.45 -10.74 16.93
N THR A 146 -10.36 -11.10 17.61
CA THR A 146 -10.39 -11.67 18.94
C THR A 146 -10.91 -10.65 19.96
N ASP A 147 -10.38 -9.44 19.93
CA ASP A 147 -10.75 -8.35 20.86
C ASP A 147 -12.22 -7.92 20.70
N HIS A 148 -12.74 -7.94 19.46
CA HIS A 148 -14.10 -7.49 19.15
C HIS A 148 -15.13 -8.63 19.06
N ALA A 149 -14.71 -9.89 19.18
CA ALA A 149 -15.60 -11.05 19.05
C ALA A 149 -16.76 -11.03 20.06
N ALA A 150 -16.50 -10.58 21.29
CA ALA A 150 -17.55 -10.45 22.32
C ALA A 150 -18.58 -9.38 21.95
N GLN A 151 -18.15 -8.25 21.42
CA GLN A 151 -19.04 -7.16 21.00
C GLN A 151 -19.92 -7.57 19.81
N VAL A 152 -19.34 -8.25 18.82
CA VAL A 152 -20.10 -8.78 17.68
C VAL A 152 -21.09 -9.84 18.09
N LYS A 153 -20.71 -10.71 19.03
CA LYS A 153 -21.64 -11.70 19.59
C LYS A 153 -22.82 -11.05 20.31
N ALA A 154 -22.58 -9.99 21.08
CA ALA A 154 -23.62 -9.22 21.76
C ALA A 154 -24.52 -8.49 20.74
N ALA A 155 -23.95 -7.85 19.72
CA ALA A 155 -24.70 -7.20 18.65
C ALA A 155 -25.55 -8.19 17.83
N ALA A 156 -25.01 -9.37 17.55
CA ALA A 156 -25.75 -10.44 16.89
C ALA A 156 -26.96 -10.89 17.72
N MET A 157 -26.78 -11.04 19.03
CA MET A 157 -27.85 -11.44 19.94
C MET A 157 -28.95 -10.37 20.04
N GLU A 158 -28.57 -9.10 20.09
CA GLU A 158 -29.52 -7.97 20.07
C GLU A 158 -30.27 -7.88 18.74
N ALA A 159 -29.58 -8.02 17.60
CA ALA A 159 -30.19 -8.01 16.29
C ALA A 159 -31.18 -9.19 16.10
N MET A 160 -30.84 -10.37 16.62
CA MET A 160 -31.75 -11.53 16.61
C MET A 160 -32.98 -11.29 17.47
N MET A 161 -32.82 -10.70 18.67
CA MET A 161 -33.97 -10.34 19.53
C MET A 161 -34.90 -9.33 18.87
N ARG A 162 -34.35 -8.30 18.23
CA ARG A 162 -35.12 -7.30 17.48
C ARG A 162 -35.86 -7.92 16.29
N ALA A 163 -35.21 -8.84 15.58
CA ALA A 163 -35.81 -9.54 14.44
C ALA A 163 -36.73 -10.70 14.84
N GLN A 164 -36.89 -10.99 16.13
CA GLN A 164 -37.58 -12.18 16.65
C GLN A 164 -37.07 -13.48 15.99
N ALA A 165 -35.81 -13.53 15.61
CA ALA A 165 -35.19 -14.64 14.91
C ALA A 165 -34.53 -15.59 15.89
N LEU A 166 -34.80 -16.89 15.74
CA LEU A 166 -34.06 -17.91 16.50
C LEU A 166 -32.64 -18.06 15.95
N PRO A 167 -31.61 -18.32 16.80
CA PRO A 167 -30.20 -18.43 16.36
C PRO A 167 -29.97 -19.45 15.25
N GLN A 168 -30.76 -20.53 15.22
CA GLN A 168 -30.66 -21.59 14.23
C GLN A 168 -31.56 -21.40 13.01
N SER A 169 -32.42 -20.37 13.01
CA SER A 169 -33.27 -20.05 11.86
C SER A 169 -32.44 -19.53 10.69
N PRO A 170 -32.95 -19.64 9.45
CA PRO A 170 -32.25 -19.04 8.29
C PRO A 170 -31.96 -17.55 8.48
N ALA A 171 -32.90 -16.80 9.05
CA ALA A 171 -32.71 -15.37 9.35
C ALA A 171 -31.65 -15.12 10.42
N GLY A 172 -31.63 -15.90 11.50
CA GLY A 172 -30.60 -15.81 12.53
C GLY A 172 -29.21 -16.11 12.02
N LYS A 173 -29.05 -17.14 11.20
CA LYS A 173 -27.77 -17.46 10.54
C LYS A 173 -27.31 -16.34 9.62
N GLN A 174 -28.21 -15.74 8.85
CA GLN A 174 -27.90 -14.65 7.96
C GLN A 174 -27.44 -13.39 8.71
N ILE A 175 -28.06 -13.07 9.86
CA ILE A 175 -27.63 -11.97 10.75
C ILE A 175 -26.20 -12.21 11.24
N VAL A 176 -25.89 -13.41 11.72
CA VAL A 176 -24.55 -13.76 12.23
C VAL A 176 -23.50 -13.67 11.11
N GLU A 177 -23.79 -14.21 9.94
CA GLU A 177 -22.87 -14.17 8.80
C GLU A 177 -22.61 -12.74 8.32
N THR A 178 -23.65 -11.90 8.26
CA THR A 178 -23.50 -10.49 7.88
C THR A 178 -22.63 -9.72 8.89
N LEU A 179 -22.85 -9.91 10.18
CA LEU A 179 -22.07 -9.25 11.23
C LEU A 179 -20.62 -9.74 11.28
N LYS A 180 -20.41 -11.04 11.07
CA LYS A 180 -19.04 -11.60 10.92
C LYS A 180 -18.31 -11.02 9.71
N ALA A 181 -18.99 -10.94 8.56
CA ALA A 181 -18.40 -10.35 7.35
C ALA A 181 -18.01 -8.89 7.57
N GLN A 182 -18.85 -8.10 8.24
CA GLN A 182 -18.53 -6.71 8.59
C GLN A 182 -17.35 -6.60 9.57
N LEU A 183 -17.26 -7.51 10.55
CA LEU A 183 -16.12 -7.53 11.47
C LEU A 183 -14.82 -7.83 10.73
N ILE A 184 -14.83 -8.82 9.86
CA ILE A 184 -13.66 -9.21 9.05
C ILE A 184 -13.23 -8.06 8.14
N ASP A 185 -14.16 -7.39 7.48
CA ASP A 185 -13.87 -6.24 6.62
C ASP A 185 -13.21 -5.09 7.40
N ARG A 186 -13.76 -4.75 8.58
CA ARG A 186 -13.16 -3.74 9.48
C ARG A 186 -11.78 -4.15 9.96
N ALA A 187 -11.61 -5.40 10.40
CA ALA A 187 -10.33 -5.93 10.84
C ALA A 187 -9.26 -5.83 9.75
N GLN A 188 -9.61 -6.14 8.52
CA GLN A 188 -8.71 -6.05 7.39
C GLN A 188 -8.32 -4.61 7.06
N ILE A 189 -9.27 -3.69 7.06
CA ILE A 189 -9.00 -2.27 6.76
C ILE A 189 -8.06 -1.69 7.82
N GLU A 190 -8.29 -1.97 9.10
CA GLU A 190 -7.47 -1.48 10.19
C GLU A 190 -6.06 -2.10 10.16
N ALA A 191 -5.96 -3.40 9.90
CA ALA A 191 -4.68 -4.07 9.70
C ALA A 191 -3.90 -3.50 8.51
N TYR A 192 -4.57 -3.14 7.41
CA TYR A 192 -3.91 -2.53 6.25
C TYR A 192 -3.44 -1.10 6.55
N SER A 193 -4.25 -0.30 7.24
CA SER A 193 -3.86 1.06 7.63
C SER A 193 -2.62 1.06 8.52
N GLY A 194 -2.56 0.14 9.48
CA GLY A 194 -1.38 -0.11 10.30
C GLY A 194 -0.17 -0.58 9.49
N GLY A 195 -0.38 -1.50 8.54
CA GLY A 195 0.66 -1.97 7.61
C GLY A 195 1.25 -0.83 6.76
N PHE A 196 0.42 0.09 6.28
CA PHE A 196 0.91 1.28 5.58
C PHE A 196 1.72 2.21 6.49
N THR A 197 1.31 2.37 7.74
CA THR A 197 2.08 3.14 8.74
C THR A 197 3.46 2.51 8.96
N MET A 198 3.54 1.20 9.14
CA MET A 198 4.80 0.48 9.26
C MET A 198 5.70 0.69 8.04
N MET A 199 5.17 0.58 6.82
CA MET A 199 5.91 0.83 5.59
C MET A 199 6.41 2.27 5.49
N ALA A 200 5.62 3.26 5.93
CA ALA A 200 6.04 4.65 5.99
C ALA A 200 7.26 4.84 6.90
N TRP A 201 7.28 4.21 8.08
CA TRP A 201 8.41 4.26 9.00
C TRP A 201 9.65 3.55 8.46
N ILE A 202 9.51 2.40 7.80
CA ILE A 202 10.62 1.71 7.13
C ILE A 202 11.25 2.61 6.07
N LEU A 203 10.44 3.27 5.23
CA LEU A 203 10.95 4.19 4.22
C LEU A 203 11.58 5.44 4.83
N ALA A 204 11.00 5.99 5.90
CA ALA A 204 11.58 7.12 6.61
C ALA A 204 12.96 6.75 7.20
N GLY A 205 13.10 5.55 7.77
CA GLY A 205 14.38 5.02 8.22
C GLY A 205 15.38 4.86 7.08
N ALA A 206 14.96 4.35 5.93
CA ALA A 206 15.81 4.25 4.74
C ALA A 206 16.27 5.63 4.24
N VAL A 207 15.40 6.63 4.26
CA VAL A 207 15.76 8.04 3.94
C VAL A 207 16.83 8.54 4.91
N ALA A 208 16.64 8.35 6.21
CA ALA A 208 17.61 8.78 7.22
C ALA A 208 18.99 8.12 7.01
N VAL A 209 19.02 6.82 6.73
CA VAL A 209 20.27 6.10 6.44
C VAL A 209 20.95 6.64 5.19
N LEU A 210 20.22 6.88 4.10
CA LEU A 210 20.79 7.43 2.87
C LEU A 210 21.35 8.84 3.07
N VAL A 211 20.67 9.67 3.85
CA VAL A 211 21.12 11.04 4.14
C VAL A 211 22.35 11.03 5.04
N VAL A 212 22.35 10.22 6.11
CA VAL A 212 23.46 10.18 7.09
C VAL A 212 24.70 9.51 6.50
N CYS A 213 24.53 8.40 5.78
CA CYS A 213 25.68 7.67 5.22
C CYS A 213 26.26 8.34 3.96
N GLY A 214 25.60 9.34 3.39
CA GLY A 214 26.04 10.02 2.16
C GLY A 214 26.18 9.05 0.97
N ILE A 215 25.54 7.89 1.06
CA ILE A 215 25.60 6.83 0.06
C ILE A 215 24.73 7.25 -1.13
N GLY A 216 25.37 7.56 -2.19
CA GLY A 216 24.83 7.91 -3.47
C GLY A 216 25.92 7.95 -4.51
#